data_4d214280289c710eb987c66c244a8cc0
#
_entry.id   4d214280289c710eb987c66c244a8cc0
#
_cell.length_a   1.000
_cell.length_b   1.000
_cell.length_c   1.000
_cell.angle_alpha   90.00
_cell.angle_beta   90.00
_cell.angle_gamma   90.00
#
_symmetry.space_group_name_H-M   'P 1'
#
loop_
_entity.id
_entity.type
_entity.pdbx_description
1 polymer ?
#
loop_
_entity_poly.entity_id
_entity_poly.type
_entity_poly.pdbx_seq_one_letter_code
_entity_poly.pdbx_strand_id
1 'polypeptide(L)'
;RNTVAAAFDQLLAEGYLEGKVGAGSFVSGELPEEALATKGKIVDRDGATPRRRGLSKRGQRLASLRQPRGRRSPAFSVGMPDVADFPFDVWSRLMSKAWRRPPIDLLANAEPAGYLPLREAIAGYLRTARAVRCDAEQVIIVSGAQQAIGLAAHVLLDDGDPVLVEEPGYPGVRGALMAAGAELIPVPVDDEGFDVDAGERMAPEARLACVAPSHQFPLSVTMTLARRLKLLEWASRGDGWVIEDDYDSEYRYGGRPLAALQGLDRDGRVVYVGSFSKVMFPSLRLGYLVVPPDLTEPFRAARAALDDHPSTIAQPALATFIEEGFFAAHLRRTRKLYSQRQEKLLSVLQARVGHLLDVAPSEAGMHVMARFRPELAARMTDVE
;
A
#
# COMPACT_ATOMS: atom_id res chain seq x y z
N ARG A 1 39.28 32.50 -39.13
CA ARG A 1 40.33 31.49 -38.84
C ARG A 1 40.12 30.87 -37.43
N ASN A 2 39.95 31.67 -36.39
CA ASN A 2 39.82 31.14 -35.02
C ASN A 2 38.60 30.23 -34.83
N THR A 3 37.47 30.53 -35.47
CA THR A 3 36.22 29.71 -35.35
C THR A 3 36.39 28.31 -35.95
N VAL A 4 37.14 28.21 -37.07
CA VAL A 4 37.40 26.91 -37.73
C VAL A 4 38.38 26.09 -36.87
N ALA A 5 39.43 26.71 -36.34
CA ALA A 5 40.35 26.02 -35.44
C ALA A 5 39.66 25.50 -34.18
N ALA A 6 38.83 26.34 -33.55
CA ALA A 6 38.04 25.92 -32.38
C ALA A 6 37.07 24.74 -32.68
N ALA A 7 36.46 24.73 -33.87
CA ALA A 7 35.60 23.60 -34.28
C ALA A 7 36.42 22.31 -34.51
N PHE A 8 37.60 22.40 -35.06
CA PHE A 8 38.51 21.25 -35.21
C PHE A 8 39.02 20.74 -33.88
N ASP A 9 39.39 21.64 -32.96
CA ASP A 9 39.81 21.27 -31.61
C ASP A 9 38.68 20.57 -30.82
N GLN A 10 37.44 21.05 -30.98
CA GLN A 10 36.28 20.44 -30.40
C GLN A 10 36.04 19.04 -30.98
N LEU A 11 36.04 18.86 -32.27
CA LEU A 11 35.85 17.55 -32.92
C LEU A 11 36.97 16.56 -32.57
N LEU A 12 38.21 17.04 -32.37
CA LEU A 12 39.32 16.23 -31.86
C LEU A 12 39.08 15.81 -30.40
N ALA A 13 38.63 16.72 -29.55
CA ALA A 13 38.34 16.45 -28.16
C ALA A 13 37.13 15.49 -27.97
N GLU A 14 36.14 15.57 -28.84
CA GLU A 14 34.98 14.71 -28.90
C GLU A 14 35.22 13.35 -29.58
N GLY A 15 36.44 13.14 -30.19
CA GLY A 15 36.83 11.88 -30.82
C GLY A 15 36.27 11.64 -32.22
N TYR A 16 35.68 12.65 -32.85
CA TYR A 16 35.26 12.58 -34.26
C TYR A 16 36.42 12.72 -35.22
N LEU A 17 37.52 13.35 -34.79
CA LEU A 17 38.75 13.48 -35.54
C LEU A 17 39.94 12.87 -34.80
N GLU A 18 40.88 12.33 -35.52
CA GLU A 18 42.18 11.85 -35.03
C GLU A 18 43.29 12.65 -35.68
N GLY A 19 44.23 13.17 -34.87
CA GLY A 19 45.42 13.84 -35.35
C GLY A 19 46.58 12.87 -35.59
N LYS A 20 47.17 12.84 -36.77
CA LYS A 20 48.41 12.11 -37.02
C LYS A 20 49.55 13.08 -37.22
N VAL A 21 50.61 12.93 -36.44
CA VAL A 21 51.78 13.81 -36.47
C VAL A 21 52.38 13.82 -37.88
N GLY A 22 52.44 15.00 -38.50
CA GLY A 22 52.95 15.21 -39.82
C GLY A 22 52.01 14.90 -40.99
N ALA A 23 50.79 14.41 -40.75
CA ALA A 23 49.83 14.01 -41.80
C ALA A 23 48.47 14.73 -41.73
N GLY A 24 48.20 15.51 -40.66
CA GLY A 24 46.94 16.26 -40.51
C GLY A 24 45.89 15.58 -39.65
N SER A 25 44.64 16.08 -39.72
CA SER A 25 43.49 15.53 -39.02
C SER A 25 42.65 14.68 -39.95
N PHE A 26 42.22 13.52 -39.46
CA PHE A 26 41.41 12.54 -40.19
C PHE A 26 40.12 12.27 -39.41
N VAL A 27 39.06 11.87 -40.11
CA VAL A 27 37.84 11.39 -39.45
C VAL A 27 38.17 10.07 -38.78
N SER A 28 37.76 9.93 -37.47
CA SER A 28 37.96 8.70 -36.71
C SER A 28 37.29 7.51 -37.41
N GLY A 29 37.98 6.37 -37.43
CA GLY A 29 37.44 5.13 -37.99
C GLY A 29 36.31 4.51 -37.19
N GLU A 30 36.20 4.85 -35.89
CA GLU A 30 35.08 4.53 -35.01
C GLU A 30 34.47 5.84 -34.50
N LEU A 31 33.30 6.20 -34.99
CA LEU A 31 32.62 7.39 -34.52
C LEU A 31 32.11 7.16 -33.08
N PRO A 32 32.22 8.18 -32.18
CA PRO A 32 31.74 8.06 -30.80
C PRO A 32 30.29 7.62 -30.69
N GLU A 33 29.43 8.00 -31.64
CA GLU A 33 28.05 7.58 -31.72
C GLU A 33 27.87 6.08 -32.05
N GLU A 34 28.79 5.49 -32.85
CA GLU A 34 28.80 4.06 -33.12
C GLU A 34 29.34 3.24 -31.95
N ALA A 35 30.25 3.79 -31.15
CA ALA A 35 30.71 3.22 -29.89
C ALA A 35 29.66 3.33 -28.80
N LEU A 36 28.85 4.41 -28.81
CA LEU A 36 27.69 4.61 -27.91
C LEU A 36 26.43 3.88 -28.41
N ALA A 37 26.30 3.66 -29.71
CA ALA A 37 25.30 2.76 -30.26
C ALA A 37 25.71 1.34 -29.87
N THR A 38 25.33 0.93 -28.64
CA THR A 38 25.13 -0.49 -28.37
C THR A 38 24.18 -0.97 -29.48
N LYS A 39 24.72 -1.51 -30.57
CA LYS A 39 23.97 -2.36 -31.50
C LYS A 39 23.42 -3.46 -30.62
N GLY A 40 22.24 -3.23 -30.10
CA GLY A 40 21.49 -4.19 -29.28
C GLY A 40 21.04 -5.38 -30.13
N LYS A 41 21.97 -6.04 -30.80
CA LYS A 41 21.84 -7.47 -30.92
C LYS A 41 21.93 -7.97 -29.50
N ILE A 42 20.77 -8.26 -28.91
CA ILE A 42 20.68 -9.37 -27.96
C ILE A 42 21.49 -10.46 -28.65
N VAL A 43 22.73 -10.63 -28.20
CA VAL A 43 23.57 -11.75 -28.67
C VAL A 43 22.78 -12.96 -28.26
N ASP A 44 22.07 -13.53 -29.24
CA ASP A 44 21.54 -14.87 -29.13
C ASP A 44 22.79 -15.72 -28.93
N ARG A 45 23.09 -16.01 -27.67
CA ARG A 45 24.19 -16.88 -27.29
C ARG A 45 23.75 -18.27 -27.69
N ASP A 46 24.08 -18.63 -28.94
CA ASP A 46 23.91 -19.97 -29.47
C ASP A 46 24.29 -20.98 -28.39
N GLY A 47 23.29 -21.71 -27.89
CA GLY A 47 23.46 -22.95 -27.13
C GLY A 47 23.95 -22.89 -25.68
N ALA A 48 24.29 -21.75 -25.12
CA ALA A 48 24.62 -21.65 -23.71
C ALA A 48 23.34 -21.42 -22.91
N THR A 49 22.87 -22.44 -22.21
CA THR A 49 21.83 -22.30 -21.18
C THR A 49 22.23 -21.13 -20.29
N PRO A 50 21.40 -20.07 -20.16
CA PRO A 50 21.77 -18.93 -19.34
C PRO A 50 22.08 -19.44 -17.94
N ARG A 51 23.30 -19.22 -17.45
CA ARG A 51 23.65 -19.52 -16.07
C ARG A 51 22.60 -18.88 -15.19
N ARG A 52 21.74 -19.68 -14.54
CA ARG A 52 20.76 -19.16 -13.56
C ARG A 52 21.55 -18.44 -12.49
N ARG A 53 21.49 -17.12 -12.49
CA ARG A 53 22.06 -16.31 -11.42
C ARG A 53 21.25 -16.64 -10.17
N GLY A 54 21.92 -17.04 -9.08
CA GLY A 54 21.26 -17.39 -7.84
C GLY A 54 20.59 -16.15 -7.22
N LEU A 55 19.32 -16.29 -6.85
CA LEU A 55 18.62 -15.33 -6.00
C LEU A 55 18.99 -15.59 -4.53
N SER A 56 18.96 -14.56 -3.70
CA SER A 56 18.98 -14.73 -2.24
C SER A 56 17.79 -15.57 -1.77
N LYS A 57 17.87 -16.17 -0.58
CA LYS A 57 16.72 -16.90 0.00
C LYS A 57 15.47 -16.04 0.08
N ARG A 58 15.60 -14.76 0.50
CA ARG A 58 14.51 -13.78 0.52
C ARG A 58 13.97 -13.51 -0.88
N GLY A 59 14.83 -13.31 -1.86
CA GLY A 59 14.43 -13.12 -3.26
C GLY A 59 13.67 -14.30 -3.85
N GLN A 60 14.04 -15.54 -3.48
CA GLN A 60 13.32 -16.75 -3.88
C GLN A 60 11.91 -16.80 -3.27
N ARG A 61 11.77 -16.49 -1.96
CA ARG A 61 10.47 -16.43 -1.29
C ARG A 61 9.57 -15.38 -1.94
N LEU A 62 10.09 -14.17 -2.20
CA LEU A 62 9.31 -13.10 -2.86
C LEU A 62 8.91 -13.47 -4.29
N ALA A 63 9.77 -14.13 -5.04
CA ALA A 63 9.48 -14.59 -6.40
C ALA A 63 8.40 -15.69 -6.44
N SER A 64 8.22 -16.46 -5.35
CA SER A 64 7.15 -17.45 -5.23
C SER A 64 5.78 -16.87 -4.94
N LEU A 65 5.70 -15.60 -4.49
CA LEU A 65 4.44 -14.91 -4.26
C LEU A 65 3.75 -14.64 -5.60
N ARG A 66 2.77 -15.46 -5.95
CA ARG A 66 1.95 -15.24 -7.15
C ARG A 66 1.02 -14.06 -6.91
N GLN A 67 1.27 -12.95 -7.59
CA GLN A 67 0.28 -11.89 -7.70
C GLN A 67 -0.56 -12.14 -8.97
N PRO A 68 -1.89 -12.19 -8.88
CA PRO A 68 -2.74 -12.26 -10.07
C PRO A 68 -2.52 -10.98 -10.90
N ARG A 69 -1.74 -11.08 -11.98
CA ARG A 69 -1.56 -10.00 -12.95
C ARG A 69 -2.51 -10.20 -14.11
N GLY A 70 -3.68 -9.59 -14.05
CA GLY A 70 -4.61 -9.55 -15.16
C GLY A 70 -4.80 -8.11 -15.67
N ARG A 71 -4.80 -7.93 -16.99
CA ARG A 71 -5.09 -6.64 -17.64
C ARG A 71 -6.54 -6.16 -17.46
N ARG A 72 -7.45 -7.03 -17.01
CA ARG A 72 -8.85 -6.72 -16.69
C ARG A 72 -9.17 -7.36 -15.35
N SER A 73 -9.80 -6.60 -14.46
CA SER A 73 -10.43 -7.19 -13.29
C SER A 73 -11.54 -8.13 -13.76
N PRO A 74 -11.45 -9.43 -13.49
CA PRO A 74 -12.54 -10.35 -13.80
C PRO A 74 -13.80 -9.95 -13.02
N ALA A 75 -14.95 -10.46 -13.43
CA ALA A 75 -16.16 -10.34 -12.63
C ALA A 75 -15.92 -10.87 -11.22
N PHE A 76 -16.54 -10.24 -10.22
CA PHE A 76 -16.34 -10.54 -8.78
C PHE A 76 -14.95 -10.23 -8.21
N SER A 77 -14.11 -9.45 -8.89
CA SER A 77 -12.89 -8.92 -8.28
C SER A 77 -13.23 -8.00 -7.12
N VAL A 78 -12.66 -8.28 -5.94
CA VAL A 78 -12.90 -7.52 -4.72
C VAL A 78 -12.00 -6.29 -4.61
N GLY A 79 -12.49 -5.26 -3.91
CA GLY A 79 -11.69 -4.13 -3.47
C GLY A 79 -11.32 -3.10 -4.54
N MET A 80 -11.98 -3.10 -5.72
CA MET A 80 -11.88 -2.00 -6.69
C MET A 80 -12.96 -0.95 -6.41
N PRO A 81 -12.58 0.32 -6.14
CA PRO A 81 -13.56 1.40 -6.05
C PRO A 81 -14.17 1.71 -7.41
N ASP A 82 -15.34 2.36 -7.39
CA ASP A 82 -15.93 2.90 -8.62
C ASP A 82 -15.15 4.13 -9.09
N VAL A 83 -14.11 3.88 -9.86
CA VAL A 83 -13.26 4.95 -10.38
C VAL A 83 -14.03 5.89 -11.31
N ALA A 84 -15.07 5.39 -12.00
CA ALA A 84 -15.86 6.21 -12.92
C ALA A 84 -16.69 7.28 -12.18
N ASP A 85 -17.08 7.02 -10.93
CA ASP A 85 -17.84 7.95 -10.10
C ASP A 85 -16.95 8.94 -9.33
N PHE A 86 -15.62 8.87 -9.47
CA PHE A 86 -14.71 9.81 -8.83
C PHE A 86 -14.81 11.21 -9.47
N PRO A 87 -14.82 12.32 -8.68
CA PRO A 87 -14.99 13.67 -9.20
C PRO A 87 -13.73 14.22 -9.87
N PHE A 88 -13.37 13.67 -11.04
CA PHE A 88 -12.14 14.03 -11.77
C PHE A 88 -12.09 15.52 -12.17
N ASP A 89 -13.22 16.17 -12.41
CA ASP A 89 -13.24 17.60 -12.72
C ASP A 89 -12.72 18.44 -11.55
N VAL A 90 -13.15 18.10 -10.33
CA VAL A 90 -12.67 18.75 -9.11
C VAL A 90 -11.19 18.44 -8.93
N TRP A 91 -10.82 17.16 -9.04
CA TRP A 91 -9.44 16.69 -8.86
C TRP A 91 -8.48 17.38 -9.84
N SER A 92 -8.81 17.39 -11.13
CA SER A 92 -8.01 18.04 -12.18
C SER A 92 -7.80 19.52 -11.91
N ARG A 93 -8.85 20.23 -11.46
CA ARG A 93 -8.76 21.65 -11.08
C ARG A 93 -7.80 21.86 -9.90
N LEU A 94 -7.89 21.03 -8.86
CA LEU A 94 -6.99 21.10 -7.70
C LEU A 94 -5.56 20.79 -8.07
N MET A 95 -5.32 19.75 -8.88
CA MET A 95 -4.00 19.43 -9.41
C MET A 95 -3.42 20.60 -10.21
N SER A 96 -4.21 21.19 -11.11
CA SER A 96 -3.78 22.36 -11.90
C SER A 96 -3.47 23.56 -11.02
N LYS A 97 -4.28 23.83 -9.98
CA LYS A 97 -4.06 24.91 -9.01
C LYS A 97 -2.74 24.70 -8.26
N ALA A 98 -2.48 23.49 -7.75
CA ALA A 98 -1.28 23.14 -7.01
C ALA A 98 0.01 23.33 -7.85
N TRP A 99 -0.05 22.99 -9.15
CA TRP A 99 1.14 23.02 -10.01
C TRP A 99 1.36 24.32 -10.79
N ARG A 100 0.47 25.29 -10.69
CA ARG A 100 0.72 26.63 -11.27
C ARG A 100 1.84 27.38 -10.55
N ARG A 101 1.96 27.22 -9.25
CA ARG A 101 3.00 27.84 -8.40
C ARG A 101 3.33 26.88 -7.24
N PRO A 102 4.01 25.78 -7.51
CA PRO A 102 4.35 24.82 -6.47
C PRO A 102 5.35 25.45 -5.50
N PRO A 103 5.25 25.15 -4.21
CA PRO A 103 6.28 25.51 -3.24
C PRO A 103 7.63 24.89 -3.61
N ILE A 104 8.71 25.67 -3.55
CA ILE A 104 10.05 25.20 -3.94
C ILE A 104 10.48 24.01 -3.09
N ASP A 105 10.16 24.00 -1.80
CA ASP A 105 10.50 22.92 -0.87
C ASP A 105 9.90 21.57 -1.29
N LEU A 106 8.71 21.59 -1.95
CA LEU A 106 8.12 20.37 -2.50
C LEU A 106 8.86 19.82 -3.73
N LEU A 107 9.66 20.65 -4.38
CA LEU A 107 10.37 20.29 -5.61
C LEU A 107 11.84 19.91 -5.37
N ALA A 108 12.42 20.41 -4.29
CA ALA A 108 13.87 20.29 -4.06
C ALA A 108 14.22 19.39 -2.85
N ASN A 109 13.57 19.60 -1.71
CA ASN A 109 13.91 18.93 -0.46
C ASN A 109 12.61 18.58 0.29
N ALA A 110 11.91 17.56 -0.20
CA ALA A 110 10.67 17.17 0.44
C ALA A 110 10.94 16.47 1.78
N GLU A 111 10.06 16.74 2.73
CA GLU A 111 10.06 16.14 4.06
C GLU A 111 9.85 14.61 3.97
N PRO A 112 10.68 13.77 4.60
CA PRO A 112 10.51 12.31 4.61
C PRO A 112 9.12 11.85 5.09
N ALA A 113 8.53 12.56 6.07
CA ALA A 113 7.16 12.28 6.51
C ALA A 113 6.07 12.73 5.51
N GLY A 114 6.42 13.50 4.48
CA GLY A 114 5.50 14.04 3.48
C GLY A 114 5.00 15.45 3.80
N TYR A 115 4.22 16.00 2.90
CA TYR A 115 3.72 17.39 2.90
C TYR A 115 2.91 17.71 4.16
N LEU A 116 3.38 18.67 4.97
CA LEU A 116 2.79 18.99 6.27
C LEU A 116 1.29 19.32 6.20
N PRO A 117 0.78 20.17 5.28
CA PRO A 117 -0.65 20.42 5.21
C PRO A 117 -1.48 19.16 4.93
N LEU A 118 -0.97 18.19 4.17
CA LEU A 118 -1.66 16.91 3.99
C LEU A 118 -1.69 16.11 5.29
N ARG A 119 -0.61 16.09 6.05
CA ARG A 119 -0.54 15.41 7.35
C ARG A 119 -1.52 16.04 8.35
N GLU A 120 -1.63 17.36 8.39
CA GLU A 120 -2.62 18.11 9.20
C GLU A 120 -4.06 17.76 8.82
N ALA A 121 -4.37 17.77 7.51
CA ALA A 121 -5.68 17.41 7.00
C ALA A 121 -6.07 15.96 7.35
N ILE A 122 -5.13 15.01 7.21
CA ILE A 122 -5.33 13.60 7.59
C ILE A 122 -5.56 13.48 9.10
N ALA A 123 -4.73 14.09 9.94
CA ALA A 123 -4.88 14.04 11.39
C ALA A 123 -6.25 14.61 11.83
N GLY A 124 -6.67 15.74 11.25
CA GLY A 124 -8.00 16.33 11.48
C GLY A 124 -9.14 15.40 11.10
N TYR A 125 -9.05 14.79 9.93
CA TYR A 125 -10.01 13.79 9.46
C TYR A 125 -10.09 12.57 10.40
N LEU A 126 -8.97 11.99 10.76
CA LEU A 126 -8.90 10.78 11.58
C LEU A 126 -9.45 10.98 13.00
N ARG A 127 -9.15 12.10 13.63
CA ARG A 127 -9.71 12.45 14.95
C ARG A 127 -11.23 12.51 14.91
N THR A 128 -11.78 13.06 13.84
CA THR A 128 -13.24 13.25 13.70
C THR A 128 -13.97 11.99 13.25
N ALA A 129 -13.40 11.28 12.27
CA ALA A 129 -14.09 10.17 11.60
C ALA A 129 -13.83 8.81 12.24
N ARG A 130 -12.65 8.62 12.87
CA ARG A 130 -12.17 7.31 13.34
C ARG A 130 -11.81 7.27 14.83
N ALA A 131 -11.90 8.40 15.54
CA ALA A 131 -11.45 8.56 16.91
C ALA A 131 -9.96 8.19 17.11
N VAL A 132 -9.15 8.26 16.07
CA VAL A 132 -7.70 8.06 16.16
C VAL A 132 -7.09 9.24 16.91
N ARG A 133 -6.23 8.95 17.88
CA ARG A 133 -5.53 9.97 18.67
C ARG A 133 -4.20 10.27 18.02
N CYS A 134 -4.12 11.35 17.27
CA CYS A 134 -2.88 11.75 16.61
C CYS A 134 -2.83 13.25 16.33
N ASP A 135 -1.60 13.73 16.21
CA ASP A 135 -1.25 15.02 15.64
C ASP A 135 -0.54 14.83 14.28
N ALA A 136 -0.37 15.91 13.53
CA ALA A 136 0.26 15.88 12.21
C ALA A 136 1.69 15.31 12.24
N GLU A 137 2.42 15.50 13.34
CA GLU A 137 3.79 14.99 13.49
C GLU A 137 3.87 13.46 13.46
N GLN A 138 2.83 12.78 13.95
CA GLN A 138 2.73 11.33 13.97
C GLN A 138 2.31 10.73 12.61
N VAL A 139 1.84 11.57 11.67
CA VAL A 139 1.39 11.12 10.35
C VAL A 139 2.57 11.05 9.38
N ILE A 140 2.77 9.90 8.75
CA ILE A 140 3.80 9.68 7.73
C ILE A 140 3.14 9.25 6.43
N ILE A 141 3.35 9.99 5.36
CA ILE A 141 2.81 9.69 4.04
C ILE A 141 3.61 8.57 3.37
N VAL A 142 2.90 7.62 2.76
CA VAL A 142 3.47 6.46 2.07
C VAL A 142 2.74 6.20 0.74
N SER A 143 3.28 5.29 -0.07
CA SER A 143 2.69 4.91 -1.37
C SER A 143 1.53 3.90 -1.25
N GLY A 144 1.00 3.69 -0.05
CA GLY A 144 -0.11 2.79 0.26
C GLY A 144 0.22 1.77 1.34
N ALA A 145 -0.76 0.94 1.73
CA ALA A 145 -0.68 0.04 2.88
C ALA A 145 0.53 -0.91 2.86
N GLN A 146 0.91 -1.47 1.70
CA GLN A 146 2.08 -2.35 1.63
C GLN A 146 3.39 -1.66 2.02
N GLN A 147 3.60 -0.42 1.60
CA GLN A 147 4.77 0.35 2.03
C GLN A 147 4.67 0.71 3.52
N ALA A 148 3.49 1.06 4.00
CA ALA A 148 3.26 1.33 5.42
C ALA A 148 3.65 0.14 6.30
N ILE A 149 3.12 -1.05 5.98
CA ILE A 149 3.39 -2.29 6.70
C ILE A 149 4.88 -2.67 6.62
N GLY A 150 5.48 -2.54 5.42
CA GLY A 150 6.91 -2.80 5.24
C GLY A 150 7.80 -1.85 6.05
N LEU A 151 7.48 -0.55 6.06
CA LEU A 151 8.19 0.43 6.86
C LEU A 151 8.07 0.13 8.36
N ALA A 152 6.85 -0.18 8.84
CA ALA A 152 6.63 -0.57 10.22
C ALA A 152 7.44 -1.84 10.60
N ALA A 153 7.45 -2.84 9.72
CA ALA A 153 8.23 -4.05 9.94
C ALA A 153 9.74 -3.75 10.00
N HIS A 154 10.28 -2.91 9.13
CA HIS A 154 11.71 -2.55 9.16
C HIS A 154 12.13 -1.77 10.41
N VAL A 155 11.20 -1.04 11.05
CA VAL A 155 11.51 -0.28 12.27
C VAL A 155 11.32 -1.12 13.54
N LEU A 156 10.35 -2.04 13.53
CA LEU A 156 9.89 -2.73 14.74
C LEU A 156 10.37 -4.18 14.87
N LEU A 157 10.96 -4.76 13.81
CA LEU A 157 11.32 -6.18 13.76
C LEU A 157 12.77 -6.37 13.33
N ASP A 158 13.37 -7.40 13.87
CA ASP A 158 14.60 -8.00 13.38
C ASP A 158 14.31 -9.13 12.35
N ASP A 159 15.35 -9.56 11.62
CA ASP A 159 15.23 -10.62 10.60
C ASP A 159 14.91 -11.96 11.28
N GLY A 160 13.76 -12.54 10.98
CA GLY A 160 13.28 -13.79 11.55
C GLY A 160 12.29 -13.64 12.72
N ASP A 161 12.01 -12.41 13.16
CA ASP A 161 11.00 -12.22 14.20
C ASP A 161 9.64 -12.79 13.81
N PRO A 162 8.96 -13.52 14.70
CA PRO A 162 7.62 -14.05 14.44
C PRO A 162 6.55 -12.96 14.48
N VAL A 163 5.72 -12.95 13.43
CA VAL A 163 4.63 -11.99 13.26
C VAL A 163 3.30 -12.71 13.09
N LEU A 164 2.35 -12.40 13.94
CA LEU A 164 0.99 -12.92 13.88
C LEU A 164 0.23 -12.24 12.73
N VAL A 165 -0.31 -13.02 11.80
CA VAL A 165 -1.11 -12.53 10.67
C VAL A 165 -2.42 -13.26 10.57
N GLU A 166 -3.47 -12.59 10.12
CA GLU A 166 -4.79 -13.19 9.90
C GLU A 166 -4.75 -14.32 8.86
N GLU A 167 -5.44 -15.43 9.14
CA GLU A 167 -5.64 -16.55 8.21
C GLU A 167 -7.14 -16.93 8.14
N PRO A 168 -7.81 -16.73 7.00
CA PRO A 168 -7.29 -16.08 5.80
C PRO A 168 -7.09 -14.58 6.01
N GLY A 169 -6.14 -13.97 5.26
CA GLY A 169 -5.81 -12.56 5.36
C GLY A 169 -5.37 -11.92 4.05
N TYR A 170 -5.15 -10.62 4.06
CA TYR A 170 -4.75 -9.87 2.87
C TYR A 170 -3.35 -10.28 2.36
N PRO A 171 -3.21 -10.77 1.11
CA PRO A 171 -1.92 -11.23 0.59
C PRO A 171 -0.82 -10.16 0.57
N GLY A 172 -1.21 -8.88 0.48
CA GLY A 172 -0.27 -7.75 0.50
C GLY A 172 0.45 -7.59 1.84
N VAL A 173 -0.18 -7.92 2.96
CA VAL A 173 0.42 -7.98 4.30
C VAL A 173 1.55 -9.01 4.31
N ARG A 174 1.26 -10.23 3.85
CA ARG A 174 2.25 -11.32 3.78
C ARG A 174 3.47 -10.91 2.95
N GLY A 175 3.23 -10.32 1.77
CA GLY A 175 4.30 -9.87 0.90
C GLY A 175 5.19 -8.79 1.53
N ALA A 176 4.60 -7.81 2.19
CA ALA A 176 5.32 -6.73 2.85
C ALA A 176 6.17 -7.22 4.04
N LEU A 177 5.59 -8.05 4.91
CA LEU A 177 6.28 -8.62 6.07
C LEU A 177 7.41 -9.58 5.67
N MET A 178 7.16 -10.46 4.69
CA MET A 178 8.21 -11.36 4.16
C MET A 178 9.35 -10.58 3.50
N ALA A 179 9.08 -9.46 2.85
CA ALA A 179 10.09 -8.59 2.26
C ALA A 179 10.98 -7.97 3.35
N ALA A 180 10.40 -7.62 4.48
CA ALA A 180 11.12 -7.12 5.65
C ALA A 180 11.89 -8.23 6.43
N GLY A 181 11.66 -9.49 6.11
CA GLY A 181 12.38 -10.61 6.73
C GLY A 181 11.64 -11.34 7.85
N ALA A 182 10.41 -10.94 8.14
CA ALA A 182 9.60 -11.53 9.21
C ALA A 182 9.27 -13.03 8.96
N GLU A 183 9.10 -13.78 10.04
CA GLU A 183 8.49 -15.10 10.04
C GLU A 183 6.99 -14.98 10.27
N LEU A 184 6.17 -15.47 9.32
CA LEU A 184 4.71 -15.32 9.40
C LEU A 184 4.07 -16.47 10.16
N ILE A 185 3.32 -16.15 11.18
CA ILE A 185 2.52 -17.10 11.97
C ILE A 185 1.04 -16.87 11.62
N PRO A 186 0.43 -17.75 10.81
CA PRO A 186 -0.97 -17.61 10.40
C PRO A 186 -1.91 -17.95 11.56
N VAL A 187 -2.69 -16.98 12.00
CA VAL A 187 -3.63 -17.11 13.13
C VAL A 187 -5.07 -17.14 12.62
N PRO A 188 -5.90 -18.09 13.07
CA PRO A 188 -7.28 -18.18 12.66
C PRO A 188 -8.09 -16.90 12.93
N VAL A 189 -9.05 -16.63 12.04
CA VAL A 189 -10.08 -15.61 12.22
C VAL A 189 -11.42 -16.31 12.40
N ASP A 190 -12.09 -16.05 13.51
CA ASP A 190 -13.43 -16.54 13.83
C ASP A 190 -14.50 -15.44 13.71
N ASP A 191 -15.72 -15.70 14.16
CA ASP A 191 -16.84 -14.72 14.11
C ASP A 191 -16.61 -13.49 15.00
N GLU A 192 -15.66 -13.52 15.93
CA GLU A 192 -15.25 -12.38 16.76
C GLU A 192 -14.02 -11.66 16.20
N GLY A 193 -13.44 -12.14 15.11
CA GLY A 193 -12.24 -11.63 14.46
C GLY A 193 -10.98 -12.45 14.76
N PHE A 194 -9.82 -11.81 14.74
CA PHE A 194 -8.52 -12.45 15.00
C PHE A 194 -8.45 -13.16 16.36
N ASP A 195 -8.09 -14.45 16.38
CA ASP A 195 -7.99 -15.24 17.62
C ASP A 195 -6.67 -14.99 18.35
N VAL A 196 -6.68 -14.03 19.26
CA VAL A 196 -5.52 -13.62 20.06
C VAL A 196 -4.94 -14.78 20.87
N ASP A 197 -5.79 -15.63 21.45
CA ASP A 197 -5.33 -16.76 22.26
C ASP A 197 -4.63 -17.82 21.41
N ALA A 198 -5.15 -18.10 20.23
CA ALA A 198 -4.48 -18.99 19.30
C ALA A 198 -3.11 -18.42 18.89
N GLY A 199 -3.04 -17.12 18.57
CA GLY A 199 -1.77 -16.47 18.23
C GLY A 199 -0.74 -16.56 19.34
N GLU A 200 -1.13 -16.26 20.57
CA GLU A 200 -0.23 -16.33 21.75
C GLU A 200 0.25 -17.78 22.02
N ARG A 201 -0.61 -18.78 21.83
CA ARG A 201 -0.19 -20.19 21.95
C ARG A 201 0.75 -20.65 20.83
N MET A 202 0.56 -20.15 19.59
CA MET A 202 1.34 -20.54 18.43
C MET A 202 2.73 -19.92 18.43
N ALA A 203 2.85 -18.68 18.89
CA ALA A 203 4.11 -17.95 18.98
C ALA A 203 4.10 -17.00 20.18
N PRO A 204 4.43 -17.50 21.37
CA PRO A 204 4.47 -16.68 22.60
C PRO A 204 5.47 -15.53 22.53
N GLU A 205 6.51 -15.69 21.70
CA GLU A 205 7.57 -14.70 21.46
C GLU A 205 7.25 -13.71 20.34
N ALA A 206 6.03 -13.75 19.77
CA ALA A 206 5.68 -12.87 18.66
C ALA A 206 5.81 -11.40 19.03
N ARG A 207 6.48 -10.65 18.13
CA ARG A 207 6.79 -9.23 18.32
C ARG A 207 5.75 -8.30 17.72
N LEU A 208 4.95 -8.78 16.76
CA LEU A 208 3.99 -7.96 16.05
C LEU A 208 2.77 -8.78 15.64
N ALA A 209 1.58 -8.15 15.68
CA ALA A 209 0.36 -8.65 15.08
C ALA A 209 -0.12 -7.67 14.00
N CYS A 210 -0.49 -8.17 12.82
CA CYS A 210 -1.05 -7.35 11.75
C CYS A 210 -2.51 -7.77 11.50
N VAL A 211 -3.45 -6.86 11.74
CA VAL A 211 -4.90 -7.14 11.76
C VAL A 211 -5.70 -6.06 11.04
N ALA A 212 -6.90 -6.42 10.53
CA ALA A 212 -7.88 -5.50 9.98
C ALA A 212 -9.17 -5.50 10.83
N PRO A 213 -9.18 -4.85 12.02
CA PRO A 213 -10.21 -5.03 13.02
C PRO A 213 -11.56 -4.40 12.67
N SER A 214 -11.58 -3.44 11.74
CA SER A 214 -12.82 -2.75 11.34
C SER A 214 -13.61 -3.51 10.29
N HIS A 215 -12.91 -4.22 9.40
CA HIS A 215 -13.49 -5.03 8.33
C HIS A 215 -12.43 -6.02 7.82
N GLN A 216 -12.46 -7.24 8.33
CA GLN A 216 -11.49 -8.28 8.03
C GLN A 216 -11.58 -8.74 6.58
N PHE A 217 -10.44 -8.86 5.92
CA PHE A 217 -10.35 -9.38 4.56
C PHE A 217 -9.87 -10.85 4.55
N PRO A 218 -10.59 -11.78 3.91
CA PRO A 218 -11.78 -11.58 3.07
C PRO A 218 -13.11 -11.87 3.77
N LEU A 219 -13.11 -12.23 5.06
CA LEU A 219 -14.29 -12.80 5.75
C LEU A 219 -15.34 -11.76 6.10
N SER A 220 -15.07 -10.46 5.97
CA SER A 220 -15.98 -9.35 6.31
C SER A 220 -16.36 -9.29 7.80
N VAL A 221 -15.61 -9.94 8.67
CA VAL A 221 -15.85 -9.93 10.12
C VAL A 221 -15.37 -8.61 10.72
N THR A 222 -16.13 -8.06 11.65
CA THR A 222 -15.70 -6.94 12.48
C THR A 222 -15.22 -7.48 13.83
N MET A 223 -13.99 -7.15 14.21
CA MET A 223 -13.43 -7.59 15.50
C MET A 223 -14.22 -7.02 16.68
N THR A 224 -14.67 -7.88 17.58
CA THR A 224 -15.44 -7.48 18.77
C THR A 224 -14.61 -6.60 19.71
N LEU A 225 -15.28 -5.79 20.53
CA LEU A 225 -14.58 -4.95 21.53
C LEU A 225 -13.76 -5.79 22.50
N ALA A 226 -14.29 -6.92 22.96
CA ALA A 226 -13.57 -7.82 23.85
C ALA A 226 -12.26 -8.32 23.22
N ARG A 227 -12.31 -8.72 21.95
CA ARG A 227 -11.16 -9.19 21.20
C ARG A 227 -10.12 -8.08 20.94
N ARG A 228 -10.59 -6.84 20.67
CA ARG A 228 -9.73 -5.64 20.54
C ARG A 228 -8.97 -5.34 21.82
N LEU A 229 -9.67 -5.33 22.97
CA LEU A 229 -9.04 -5.08 24.27
C LEU A 229 -8.02 -6.17 24.62
N LYS A 230 -8.34 -7.43 24.32
CA LYS A 230 -7.42 -8.55 24.52
C LYS A 230 -6.16 -8.44 23.68
N LEU A 231 -6.28 -8.00 22.41
CA LEU A 231 -5.13 -7.76 21.53
C LEU A 231 -4.24 -6.62 22.05
N LEU A 232 -4.84 -5.54 22.55
CA LEU A 232 -4.09 -4.44 23.17
C LEU A 232 -3.38 -4.89 24.45
N GLU A 233 -4.04 -5.71 25.29
CA GLU A 233 -3.42 -6.30 26.48
C GLU A 233 -2.25 -7.21 26.12
N TRP A 234 -2.39 -8.05 25.09
CA TRP A 234 -1.29 -8.87 24.57
C TRP A 234 -0.09 -8.00 24.17
N ALA A 235 -0.32 -6.92 23.41
CA ALA A 235 0.73 -6.03 22.97
C ALA A 235 1.45 -5.32 24.13
N SER A 236 0.69 -4.84 25.13
CA SER A 236 1.24 -4.13 26.28
C SER A 236 2.04 -5.04 27.20
N ARG A 237 1.55 -6.27 27.42
CA ARG A 237 2.14 -7.23 28.35
C ARG A 237 3.46 -7.81 27.84
N GLY A 238 3.58 -8.03 26.52
CA GLY A 238 4.70 -8.71 25.87
C GLY A 238 5.66 -7.81 25.10
N ASP A 239 5.61 -6.49 25.25
CA ASP A 239 6.35 -5.53 24.41
C ASP A 239 6.08 -5.72 22.91
N GLY A 240 4.92 -6.27 22.58
CA GLY A 240 4.48 -6.47 21.20
C GLY A 240 3.96 -5.19 20.57
N TRP A 241 3.80 -5.23 19.24
CA TRP A 241 3.24 -4.16 18.44
C TRP A 241 2.00 -4.65 17.70
N VAL A 242 1.11 -3.74 17.34
CA VAL A 242 -0.04 -4.03 16.48
C VAL A 242 -0.02 -3.09 15.28
N ILE A 243 -0.08 -3.65 14.08
CA ILE A 243 -0.42 -2.88 12.87
C ILE A 243 -1.92 -3.02 12.66
N GLU A 244 -2.64 -1.91 12.73
CA GLU A 244 -4.06 -1.82 12.37
C GLU A 244 -4.16 -1.40 10.90
N ASP A 245 -4.53 -2.33 10.00
CA ASP A 245 -4.82 -2.03 8.58
C ASP A 245 -6.27 -1.63 8.40
N ASP A 246 -6.51 -0.32 8.28
CA ASP A 246 -7.85 0.27 8.13
C ASP A 246 -8.05 0.74 6.68
N TYR A 247 -8.41 -0.18 5.81
CA TYR A 247 -8.39 0.02 4.36
C TYR A 247 -9.72 0.50 3.75
N ASP A 248 -10.89 0.25 4.39
CA ASP A 248 -12.21 0.59 3.81
C ASP A 248 -13.31 0.90 4.86
N SER A 249 -12.93 1.23 6.08
CA SER A 249 -13.85 1.53 7.19
C SER A 249 -14.75 2.75 6.97
N GLU A 250 -14.42 3.59 6.00
CA GLU A 250 -15.27 4.70 5.54
C GLU A 250 -16.62 4.20 5.00
N TYR A 251 -16.67 2.98 4.49
CA TYR A 251 -17.86 2.37 3.91
C TYR A 251 -18.61 1.53 4.95
N ARG A 252 -19.14 2.21 5.97
CA ARG A 252 -20.05 1.59 6.92
C ARG A 252 -21.49 1.96 6.60
N TYR A 253 -22.36 0.96 6.44
CA TYR A 253 -23.74 1.10 5.96
C TYR A 253 -24.76 1.08 7.09
N GLY A 254 -24.45 0.39 8.19
CA GLY A 254 -25.29 0.28 9.38
C GLY A 254 -24.54 0.49 10.68
N GLY A 255 -25.27 0.69 11.76
CA GLY A 255 -24.71 0.82 13.11
C GLY A 255 -24.02 2.16 13.39
N ARG A 256 -23.38 2.27 14.54
CA ARG A 256 -22.57 3.43 14.93
C ARG A 256 -21.18 3.31 14.32
N PRO A 257 -20.51 4.44 13.99
CA PRO A 257 -19.10 4.41 13.63
C PRO A 257 -18.29 3.69 14.71
N LEU A 258 -17.42 2.77 14.30
CA LEU A 258 -16.50 2.11 15.21
C LEU A 258 -15.24 2.95 15.35
N ALA A 259 -14.81 3.15 16.60
CA ALA A 259 -13.49 3.71 16.85
C ALA A 259 -12.42 2.76 16.30
N ALA A 260 -11.34 3.31 15.79
CA ALA A 260 -10.16 2.54 15.46
C ALA A 260 -9.60 1.84 16.71
N LEU A 261 -8.87 0.74 16.52
CA LEU A 261 -8.16 0.06 17.61
C LEU A 261 -7.15 1.02 18.26
N GLN A 262 -6.46 1.82 17.47
CA GLN A 262 -5.53 2.86 17.92
C GLN A 262 -6.19 3.86 18.88
N GLY A 263 -7.46 4.22 18.66
CA GLY A 263 -8.19 5.11 19.56
C GLY A 263 -8.47 4.51 20.97
N LEU A 264 -8.43 3.19 21.09
CA LEU A 264 -8.58 2.45 22.35
C LEU A 264 -7.24 2.20 23.04
N ASP A 265 -6.14 2.30 22.29
CA ASP A 265 -4.79 2.07 22.79
C ASP A 265 -4.38 3.16 23.81
N ARG A 266 -3.89 2.73 24.96
CA ARG A 266 -3.43 3.61 26.06
C ARG A 266 -1.91 3.59 26.22
N ASP A 267 -1.28 2.55 25.68
CA ASP A 267 0.14 2.23 25.92
C ASP A 267 1.02 2.56 24.69
N GLY A 268 0.40 3.09 23.62
CA GLY A 268 1.14 3.49 22.40
C GLY A 268 1.73 2.30 21.65
N ARG A 269 1.00 1.19 21.54
CA ARG A 269 1.45 -0.04 20.88
C ARG A 269 0.88 -0.24 19.49
N VAL A 270 0.01 0.66 19.03
CA VAL A 270 -0.66 0.52 17.74
C VAL A 270 -0.08 1.48 16.70
N VAL A 271 0.39 0.92 15.58
CA VAL A 271 0.68 1.65 14.35
C VAL A 271 -0.55 1.54 13.45
N TYR A 272 -1.23 2.65 13.23
CA TYR A 272 -2.41 2.71 12.37
C TYR A 272 -2.00 2.93 10.91
N VAL A 273 -2.62 2.19 10.00
CA VAL A 273 -2.37 2.28 8.55
C VAL A 273 -3.67 2.65 7.84
N GLY A 274 -3.64 3.71 7.05
CA GLY A 274 -4.74 4.11 6.20
C GLY A 274 -4.33 4.24 4.73
N SER A 275 -5.30 4.12 3.83
CA SER A 275 -5.06 4.13 2.39
C SER A 275 -6.13 4.89 1.62
N PHE A 276 -5.73 5.74 0.68
CA PHE A 276 -6.66 6.39 -0.24
C PHE A 276 -7.03 5.50 -1.45
N SER A 277 -6.40 4.33 -1.59
CA SER A 277 -6.62 3.44 -2.74
C SER A 277 -8.05 2.90 -2.86
N LYS A 278 -8.75 2.75 -1.75
CA LYS A 278 -10.12 2.23 -1.70
C LYS A 278 -11.18 3.33 -1.71
N VAL A 279 -10.83 4.49 -1.17
CA VAL A 279 -11.74 5.63 -1.04
C VAL A 279 -11.62 6.64 -2.18
N MET A 280 -10.59 6.55 -3.00
CA MET A 280 -10.40 7.36 -4.21
C MET A 280 -10.13 6.46 -5.43
N PHE A 281 -8.85 6.20 -5.73
CA PHE A 281 -8.47 5.28 -6.80
C PHE A 281 -7.07 4.68 -6.57
N PRO A 282 -6.83 3.41 -6.96
CA PRO A 282 -5.59 2.70 -6.60
C PRO A 282 -4.31 3.32 -7.18
N SER A 283 -4.37 3.92 -8.37
CA SER A 283 -3.21 4.53 -9.04
C SER A 283 -2.77 5.87 -8.43
N LEU A 284 -3.53 6.43 -7.48
CA LEU A 284 -3.10 7.60 -6.71
C LEU A 284 -1.83 7.32 -5.90
N ARG A 285 -1.67 6.08 -5.43
CA ARG A 285 -0.50 5.62 -4.69
C ARG A 285 -0.18 6.50 -3.49
N LEU A 286 -1.19 6.85 -2.70
CA LEU A 286 -1.07 7.52 -1.43
C LEU A 286 -1.76 6.73 -0.32
N GLY A 287 -1.11 6.68 0.82
CA GLY A 287 -1.58 6.16 2.09
C GLY A 287 -0.80 6.84 3.20
N TYR A 288 -1.03 6.43 4.42
CA TYR A 288 -0.37 7.02 5.58
C TYR A 288 -0.27 6.03 6.73
N LEU A 289 0.71 6.29 7.60
CA LEU A 289 0.86 5.70 8.92
C LEU A 289 0.51 6.75 9.97
N VAL A 290 -0.04 6.32 11.09
CA VAL A 290 0.01 7.06 12.35
C VAL A 290 0.83 6.24 13.34
N VAL A 291 1.93 6.79 13.77
CA VAL A 291 2.86 6.12 14.69
C VAL A 291 2.78 6.70 16.10
N PRO A 292 3.11 5.93 17.14
CA PRO A 292 3.30 6.48 18.50
C PRO A 292 4.27 7.66 18.51
N PRO A 293 4.08 8.65 19.40
CA PRO A 293 4.89 9.89 19.41
C PRO A 293 6.39 9.64 19.54
N ASP A 294 6.81 8.67 20.34
CA ASP A 294 8.20 8.29 20.58
C ASP A 294 8.84 7.57 19.39
N LEU A 295 8.04 7.03 18.46
CA LEU A 295 8.52 6.39 17.25
C LEU A 295 8.57 7.32 16.02
N THR A 296 8.12 8.56 16.13
CA THR A 296 8.06 9.49 14.99
C THR A 296 9.43 9.66 14.32
N GLU A 297 10.47 9.98 15.09
CA GLU A 297 11.82 10.18 14.54
C GLU A 297 12.45 8.88 14.00
N PRO A 298 12.39 7.72 14.68
CA PRO A 298 12.83 6.46 14.10
C PRO A 298 12.16 6.13 12.75
N PHE A 299 10.85 6.34 12.62
CA PHE A 299 10.13 6.09 11.38
C PHE A 299 10.49 7.09 10.26
N ARG A 300 10.68 8.36 10.59
CA ARG A 300 11.16 9.39 9.63
C ARG A 300 12.56 9.07 9.12
N ALA A 301 13.46 8.68 10.00
CA ALA A 301 14.82 8.28 9.64
C ALA A 301 14.83 7.02 8.76
N ALA A 302 14.04 6.00 9.11
CA ALA A 302 13.90 4.79 8.31
C ALA A 302 13.28 5.10 6.94
N ARG A 303 12.26 5.98 6.89
CA ARG A 303 11.66 6.43 5.64
C ARG A 303 12.68 7.11 4.73
N ALA A 304 13.48 8.03 5.28
CA ALA A 304 14.54 8.71 4.55
C ALA A 304 15.59 7.73 4.02
N ALA A 305 15.98 6.74 4.82
CA ALA A 305 16.98 5.75 4.42
C ALA A 305 16.49 4.78 3.34
N LEU A 306 15.20 4.42 3.34
CA LEU A 306 14.63 3.43 2.42
C LEU A 306 14.21 4.02 1.08
N ASP A 307 13.70 5.26 1.05
CA ASP A 307 13.05 5.81 -0.14
C ASP A 307 12.99 7.36 -0.10
N ASP A 308 13.94 7.99 0.60
CA ASP A 308 14.09 9.45 0.76
C ASP A 308 12.78 10.11 1.23
N HIS A 309 11.86 10.41 0.32
CA HIS A 309 10.57 11.01 0.61
C HIS A 309 9.45 10.46 -0.30
N PRO A 310 8.17 10.56 0.10
CA PRO A 310 7.06 10.16 -0.77
C PRO A 310 6.90 11.12 -1.95
N SER A 311 6.34 10.62 -3.08
CA SER A 311 6.01 11.50 -4.21
C SER A 311 5.15 12.69 -3.76
N THR A 312 5.58 13.90 -4.06
CA THR A 312 4.92 15.14 -3.66
C THR A 312 3.84 15.59 -4.64
N ILE A 313 3.77 14.97 -5.83
CA ILE A 313 2.96 15.44 -6.97
C ILE A 313 1.48 15.66 -6.62
N ALA A 314 0.86 14.72 -5.93
CA ALA A 314 -0.57 14.76 -5.63
C ALA A 314 -0.88 15.24 -4.21
N GLN A 315 0.10 15.38 -3.34
CA GLN A 315 -0.12 15.69 -1.92
C GLN A 315 -0.79 17.05 -1.69
N PRO A 316 -0.40 18.15 -2.35
CA PRO A 316 -1.07 19.44 -2.17
C PRO A 316 -2.53 19.44 -2.64
N ALA A 317 -2.82 18.75 -3.75
CA ALA A 317 -4.18 18.62 -4.25
C ALA A 317 -5.04 17.79 -3.29
N LEU A 318 -4.48 16.72 -2.72
CA LEU A 318 -5.18 15.89 -1.75
C LEU A 318 -5.44 16.63 -0.43
N ALA A 319 -4.48 17.41 0.07
CA ALA A 319 -4.70 18.26 1.23
C ALA A 319 -5.91 19.19 1.02
N THR A 320 -5.91 19.93 -0.08
CA THR A 320 -7.03 20.83 -0.42
C THR A 320 -8.35 20.05 -0.63
N PHE A 321 -8.30 18.86 -1.23
CA PHE A 321 -9.48 18.00 -1.44
C PHE A 321 -10.12 17.57 -0.12
N ILE A 322 -9.32 17.32 0.92
CA ILE A 322 -9.81 17.02 2.27
C ILE A 322 -10.32 18.28 2.95
N GLU A 323 -9.53 19.36 2.98
CA GLU A 323 -9.81 20.60 3.71
C GLU A 323 -11.05 21.33 3.18
N GLU A 324 -11.22 21.41 1.84
CA GLU A 324 -12.40 22.05 1.22
C GLU A 324 -13.65 21.14 1.27
N GLY A 325 -13.57 19.96 1.90
CA GLY A 325 -14.71 19.07 2.14
C GLY A 325 -15.13 18.21 0.95
N PHE A 326 -14.40 18.24 -0.17
CA PHE A 326 -14.68 17.40 -1.34
C PHE A 326 -14.54 15.91 -1.03
N PHE A 327 -13.54 15.54 -0.22
CA PHE A 327 -13.34 14.17 0.25
C PHE A 327 -14.57 13.67 1.03
N ALA A 328 -15.04 14.43 2.00
CA ALA A 328 -16.21 14.05 2.79
C ALA A 328 -17.49 13.96 1.94
N ALA A 329 -17.65 14.86 0.94
CA ALA A 329 -18.77 14.81 0.00
C ALA A 329 -18.70 13.55 -0.89
N HIS A 330 -17.51 13.22 -1.38
CA HIS A 330 -17.26 12.00 -2.16
C HIS A 330 -17.59 10.75 -1.35
N LEU A 331 -17.09 10.62 -0.12
CA LEU A 331 -17.39 9.48 0.76
C LEU A 331 -18.89 9.31 1.04
N ARG A 332 -19.63 10.41 1.28
CA ARG A 332 -21.09 10.33 1.47
C ARG A 332 -21.80 9.79 0.24
N ARG A 333 -21.39 10.25 -0.96
CA ARG A 333 -21.98 9.80 -2.23
C ARG A 333 -21.67 8.35 -2.52
N THR A 334 -20.41 7.95 -2.43
CA THR A 334 -19.98 6.56 -2.71
C THR A 334 -20.52 5.57 -1.69
N ARG A 335 -20.64 5.96 -0.40
CA ARG A 335 -21.29 5.13 0.61
C ARG A 335 -22.74 4.80 0.24
N LYS A 336 -23.52 5.80 -0.17
CA LYS A 336 -24.90 5.59 -0.62
C LYS A 336 -24.94 4.69 -1.86
N LEU A 337 -24.07 4.93 -2.83
CA LEU A 337 -23.97 4.13 -4.05
C LEU A 337 -23.65 2.67 -3.75
N TYR A 338 -22.68 2.40 -2.88
CA TYR A 338 -22.26 1.05 -2.54
C TYR A 338 -23.30 0.31 -1.70
N SER A 339 -24.03 0.98 -0.81
CA SER A 339 -25.19 0.40 -0.13
C SER A 339 -26.23 -0.09 -1.14
N GLN A 340 -26.61 0.74 -2.09
CA GLN A 340 -27.58 0.37 -3.14
C GLN A 340 -27.09 -0.79 -4.01
N ARG A 341 -25.80 -0.83 -4.35
CA ARG A 341 -25.20 -1.92 -5.11
C ARG A 341 -25.16 -3.22 -4.32
N GLN A 342 -24.85 -3.16 -3.02
CA GLN A 342 -24.91 -4.32 -2.15
C GLN A 342 -26.35 -4.90 -2.09
N GLU A 343 -27.34 -4.07 -1.82
CA GLU A 343 -28.76 -4.47 -1.81
C GLU A 343 -29.17 -5.17 -3.12
N LYS A 344 -28.79 -4.55 -4.25
CA LYS A 344 -29.06 -5.13 -5.58
C LYS A 344 -28.35 -6.45 -5.79
N LEU A 345 -27.07 -6.54 -5.43
CA LEU A 345 -26.28 -7.77 -5.55
C LEU A 345 -26.91 -8.89 -4.73
N LEU A 346 -27.24 -8.63 -3.46
CA LEU A 346 -27.84 -9.61 -2.56
C LEU A 346 -29.19 -10.10 -3.09
N SER A 347 -30.04 -9.19 -3.57
CA SER A 347 -31.36 -9.57 -4.14
C SER A 347 -31.20 -10.47 -5.36
N VAL A 348 -30.25 -10.19 -6.24
CA VAL A 348 -30.01 -11.02 -7.44
C VAL A 348 -29.40 -12.37 -7.08
N LEU A 349 -28.41 -12.40 -6.18
CA LEU A 349 -27.81 -13.64 -5.70
C LEU A 349 -28.85 -14.55 -5.04
N GLN A 350 -29.69 -14.00 -4.16
CA GLN A 350 -30.76 -14.76 -3.50
C GLN A 350 -31.74 -15.34 -4.53
N ALA A 351 -32.15 -14.55 -5.51
CA ALA A 351 -33.12 -14.99 -6.52
C ALA A 351 -32.55 -16.03 -7.50
N ARG A 352 -31.26 -15.93 -7.84
CA ARG A 352 -30.66 -16.75 -8.89
C ARG A 352 -29.89 -17.96 -8.39
N VAL A 353 -29.16 -17.79 -7.30
CA VAL A 353 -28.22 -18.80 -6.75
C VAL A 353 -28.37 -19.02 -5.23
N GLY A 354 -29.44 -18.52 -4.61
CA GLY A 354 -29.68 -18.70 -3.18
C GLY A 354 -29.87 -20.15 -2.73
N HIS A 355 -30.11 -21.07 -3.68
CA HIS A 355 -30.11 -22.51 -3.43
C HIS A 355 -28.70 -23.13 -3.38
N LEU A 356 -27.66 -22.41 -3.86
CA LEU A 356 -26.26 -22.83 -3.90
C LEU A 356 -25.40 -22.08 -2.88
N LEU A 357 -25.69 -20.78 -2.72
CA LEU A 357 -24.90 -19.87 -1.90
C LEU A 357 -25.70 -19.29 -0.76
N ASP A 358 -25.04 -19.17 0.38
CA ASP A 358 -25.48 -18.36 1.52
C ASP A 358 -24.67 -17.05 1.52
N VAL A 359 -25.37 -15.92 1.43
CA VAL A 359 -24.74 -14.59 1.34
C VAL A 359 -25.46 -13.65 2.29
N ALA A 360 -24.77 -13.23 3.32
CA ALA A 360 -25.27 -12.22 4.28
C ALA A 360 -24.89 -10.80 3.85
N PRO A 361 -25.72 -9.78 4.19
CA PRO A 361 -25.33 -8.40 4.02
C PRO A 361 -24.11 -8.08 4.90
N SER A 362 -23.14 -7.34 4.35
CA SER A 362 -22.06 -6.78 5.14
C SER A 362 -22.44 -5.42 5.70
N GLU A 363 -22.18 -5.18 6.97
CA GLU A 363 -22.42 -3.86 7.58
C GLU A 363 -21.40 -2.81 7.14
N ALA A 364 -20.27 -3.25 6.58
CA ALA A 364 -19.18 -2.38 6.16
C ALA A 364 -18.44 -2.92 4.93
N GLY A 365 -17.58 -2.09 4.35
CA GLY A 365 -16.62 -2.45 3.33
C GLY A 365 -17.18 -2.53 1.92
N MET A 366 -16.31 -2.99 1.01
CA MET A 366 -16.56 -2.98 -0.45
C MET A 366 -16.78 -4.38 -1.03
N HIS A 367 -16.97 -5.40 -0.19
CA HIS A 367 -17.21 -6.78 -0.63
C HIS A 367 -18.18 -7.48 0.30
N VAL A 368 -18.73 -8.58 -0.16
CA VAL A 368 -19.58 -9.48 0.63
C VAL A 368 -19.00 -10.88 0.55
N MET A 369 -19.10 -11.62 1.63
CA MET A 369 -18.72 -13.03 1.68
C MET A 369 -19.89 -13.90 1.22
N ALA A 370 -19.65 -14.78 0.25
CA ALA A 370 -20.56 -15.82 -0.16
C ALA A 370 -20.00 -17.19 0.26
N ARG A 371 -20.80 -17.99 0.95
CA ARG A 371 -20.44 -19.36 1.34
C ARG A 371 -21.26 -20.36 0.55
N PHE A 372 -20.64 -21.44 0.10
CA PHE A 372 -21.39 -22.56 -0.46
C PHE A 372 -22.26 -23.19 0.64
N ARG A 373 -23.50 -23.55 0.27
CA ARG A 373 -24.33 -24.30 1.20
C ARG A 373 -23.68 -25.63 1.53
N PRO A 374 -23.84 -26.18 2.76
CA PRO A 374 -23.13 -27.37 3.21
C PRO A 374 -23.26 -28.58 2.27
N GLU A 375 -24.43 -28.76 1.69
CA GLU A 375 -24.73 -29.85 0.76
C GLU A 375 -23.91 -29.76 -0.54
N LEU A 376 -23.64 -28.52 -1.01
CA LEU A 376 -22.80 -28.29 -2.16
C LEU A 376 -21.30 -28.33 -1.80
N ALA A 377 -20.93 -27.72 -0.68
CA ALA A 377 -19.54 -27.73 -0.20
C ALA A 377 -19.01 -29.16 -0.01
N ALA A 378 -19.84 -30.06 0.54
CA ALA A 378 -19.49 -31.48 0.72
C ALA A 378 -19.28 -32.25 -0.62
N ARG A 379 -19.77 -31.71 -1.73
CA ARG A 379 -19.65 -32.31 -3.08
C ARG A 379 -18.55 -31.71 -3.94
N MET A 380 -18.01 -30.57 -3.49
CA MET A 380 -16.89 -29.93 -4.17
C MET A 380 -15.59 -30.47 -3.57
N THR A 381 -14.87 -31.27 -4.36
CA THR A 381 -13.44 -31.48 -4.09
C THR A 381 -12.72 -30.18 -4.41
N ASP A 382 -11.73 -29.82 -3.58
CA ASP A 382 -10.89 -28.65 -3.79
C ASP A 382 -10.44 -28.61 -5.26
N VAL A 383 -10.90 -27.59 -5.96
CA VAL A 383 -10.38 -27.30 -7.28
C VAL A 383 -9.13 -26.47 -7.05
N GLU A 384 -7.98 -27.08 -7.30
CA GLU A 384 -6.66 -26.44 -7.28
C GLU A 384 -6.58 -25.17 -8.16
#